data_21cc723176598b211ec268ccac183ec6
#
_entry.id   21cc723176598b211ec268ccac183ec6
#
_cell.length_a   1.000
_cell.length_b   1.000
_cell.length_c   1.000
_cell.angle_alpha   90.00
_cell.angle_beta   90.00
_cell.angle_gamma   90.00
#
_symmetry.space_group_name_H-M   'P 1'
#
loop_
_entity.id
_entity.type
_entity.pdbx_description
1 polymer ?
#
loop_
_entity_poly.entity_id
_entity_poly.type
_entity_poly.pdbx_seq_one_letter_code
_entity_poly.pdbx_strand_id
1 'polypeptide(L)'
;MRKKSLMLAAVLAAGVMMAACGRISTLPDNSQDKPVASQQTESKYSFELKGIELKTEGDLTEYTSKLGEPSGGYYEAKSCAFEGMDKFYYYDSVTLQGYQKDGNDKLYSITLMDDAVKTKEGVRIGDKKDKVVSAYGSDYTEADGQLLYESGNTRLSFVMKDDEVQSIIYSVK
;
A
#
# COMPACT_ATOMS: atom_id res chain seq x y z
N MET A 1 48.66 21.78 -20.73
CA MET A 1 50.08 21.38 -20.51
C MET A 1 50.11 20.09 -19.70
N ARG A 2 50.73 19.05 -20.31
CA ARG A 2 51.45 17.92 -19.68
C ARG A 2 50.67 17.07 -18.63
N LYS A 3 50.74 15.81 -18.69
CA LYS A 3 51.23 14.62 -19.44
C LYS A 3 50.92 13.40 -18.58
N LYS A 4 50.31 12.39 -19.19
CA LYS A 4 50.73 10.99 -19.31
C LYS A 4 51.40 10.35 -18.08
N SER A 5 50.90 9.20 -17.62
CA SER A 5 51.64 7.94 -17.72
C SER A 5 50.79 6.71 -17.46
N LEU A 6 50.85 5.82 -18.38
CA LEU A 6 50.54 4.42 -18.48
C LEU A 6 51.46 3.62 -17.56
N MET A 7 51.01 2.56 -16.90
CA MET A 7 51.82 1.36 -16.72
C MET A 7 50.94 0.08 -16.66
N LEU A 8 51.23 -0.73 -17.57
CA LEU A 8 50.81 -2.09 -17.85
C LEU A 8 51.75 -3.05 -17.08
N ALA A 9 51.18 -4.07 -16.42
CA ALA A 9 51.95 -5.26 -16.07
C ALA A 9 51.05 -6.49 -16.06
N ALA A 10 51.21 -7.34 -17.04
CA ALA A 10 50.75 -8.67 -17.14
C ALA A 10 51.73 -9.65 -16.44
N VAL A 11 51.22 -10.62 -15.69
CA VAL A 11 51.99 -11.83 -15.39
C VAL A 11 51.05 -13.06 -15.51
N LEU A 12 51.40 -13.87 -16.49
CA LEU A 12 50.96 -15.24 -16.70
C LEU A 12 51.72 -16.18 -15.75
N ALA A 13 51.10 -17.15 -15.15
CA ALA A 13 51.73 -18.44 -14.82
C ALA A 13 50.68 -19.57 -14.79
N ALA A 14 51.03 -20.58 -15.50
CA ALA A 14 50.31 -21.80 -15.83
C ALA A 14 50.45 -22.91 -14.76
N GLY A 15 49.48 -23.83 -14.81
CA GLY A 15 49.76 -25.27 -14.63
C GLY A 15 49.40 -25.85 -13.26
N VAL A 16 48.52 -26.79 -13.19
CA VAL A 16 48.77 -28.24 -13.12
C VAL A 16 47.43 -28.99 -12.98
N MET A 17 47.20 -29.93 -13.89
CA MET A 17 46.16 -30.99 -13.80
C MET A 17 46.48 -31.97 -12.67
N MET A 18 45.45 -32.42 -11.93
CA MET A 18 45.38 -33.78 -11.40
C MET A 18 43.97 -34.32 -11.44
N ALA A 19 43.80 -35.34 -12.23
CA ALA A 19 42.61 -36.19 -12.27
C ALA A 19 42.56 -37.11 -11.04
N ALA A 20 41.41 -37.20 -10.39
CA ALA A 20 41.10 -38.29 -9.51
C ALA A 20 39.62 -38.66 -9.71
N CYS A 21 39.41 -39.83 -10.29
CA CYS A 21 38.13 -40.56 -10.34
C CYS A 21 37.63 -40.91 -8.94
N GLY A 22 36.34 -40.70 -8.65
CA GLY A 22 35.75 -41.20 -7.43
C GLY A 22 34.26 -40.94 -7.31
N ARG A 23 33.46 -41.91 -7.79
CA ARG A 23 32.09 -42.27 -7.35
C ARG A 23 30.96 -41.26 -7.46
N ILE A 24 30.13 -41.53 -8.45
CA ILE A 24 28.74 -41.11 -8.60
C ILE A 24 27.96 -41.57 -7.35
N SER A 25 27.49 -40.62 -6.57
CA SER A 25 26.38 -40.79 -5.65
C SER A 25 25.27 -39.87 -6.12
N THR A 26 24.24 -40.45 -6.70
CA THR A 26 23.01 -39.82 -7.07
C THR A 26 22.30 -39.33 -5.82
N LEU A 27 22.31 -38.02 -5.59
CA LEU A 27 21.37 -37.35 -4.69
C LEU A 27 20.26 -36.79 -5.55
N PRO A 28 18.98 -36.95 -5.17
CA PRO A 28 17.89 -36.37 -5.91
C PRO A 28 17.95 -34.84 -5.80
N ASP A 29 18.04 -34.20 -6.96
CA ASP A 29 17.84 -32.76 -7.12
C ASP A 29 16.35 -32.44 -6.81
N ASN A 30 16.11 -31.95 -5.61
CA ASN A 30 14.83 -31.44 -5.20
C ASN A 30 14.90 -29.91 -5.10
N SER A 31 15.29 -29.29 -6.21
CA SER A 31 15.11 -27.85 -6.40
C SER A 31 13.65 -27.58 -6.73
N GLN A 32 12.79 -27.68 -5.73
CA GLN A 32 11.51 -27.01 -5.78
C GLN A 32 11.78 -25.52 -5.56
N ASP A 33 11.93 -24.78 -6.67
CA ASP A 33 11.68 -23.35 -6.71
C ASP A 33 10.23 -23.11 -6.28
N LYS A 34 10.02 -22.98 -4.96
CA LYS A 34 8.82 -22.34 -4.46
C LYS A 34 8.89 -20.87 -4.90
N PRO A 35 7.86 -20.37 -5.60
CA PRO A 35 7.72 -18.94 -5.74
C PRO A 35 7.72 -18.34 -4.33
N VAL A 36 8.64 -17.45 -4.06
CA VAL A 36 8.60 -16.60 -2.86
C VAL A 36 7.35 -15.74 -3.05
N ALA A 37 6.23 -16.22 -2.54
CA ALA A 37 5.06 -15.40 -2.35
C ALA A 37 5.54 -14.25 -1.45
N SER A 38 5.63 -13.05 -2.00
CA SER A 38 5.80 -11.84 -1.22
C SER A 38 4.68 -11.86 -0.18
N GLN A 39 5.02 -12.11 1.07
CA GLN A 39 4.10 -11.96 2.19
C GLN A 39 3.76 -10.48 2.25
N GLN A 40 2.70 -10.08 1.57
CA GLN A 40 2.07 -8.79 1.81
C GLN A 40 1.59 -8.84 3.26
N THR A 41 2.29 -8.12 4.12
CA THR A 41 1.90 -7.96 5.52
C THR A 41 0.53 -7.29 5.50
N GLU A 42 -0.48 -8.00 5.98
CA GLU A 42 -1.85 -7.47 6.01
C GLU A 42 -1.88 -6.17 6.84
N SER A 43 -2.55 -5.15 6.32
CA SER A 43 -2.67 -3.88 7.02
C SER A 43 -3.53 -4.02 8.27
N LYS A 44 -3.09 -3.38 9.37
CA LYS A 44 -3.91 -3.24 10.58
C LYS A 44 -5.02 -2.18 10.43
N TYR A 45 -4.95 -1.34 9.37
CA TYR A 45 -5.91 -0.26 9.15
C TYR A 45 -7.03 -0.72 8.22
N SER A 46 -8.26 -0.58 8.69
CA SER A 46 -9.49 -0.84 7.94
C SER A 46 -10.57 0.12 8.42
N PHE A 47 -11.59 0.32 7.60
CA PHE A 47 -12.74 1.16 7.91
C PHE A 47 -14.03 0.31 7.89
N GLU A 48 -14.97 0.59 8.77
CA GLU A 48 -16.27 -0.07 8.79
C GLU A 48 -17.37 0.88 8.29
N LEU A 49 -18.06 0.47 7.22
CA LEU A 49 -19.21 1.19 6.68
C LEU A 49 -20.42 0.26 6.64
N LYS A 50 -21.51 0.64 7.30
CA LYS A 50 -22.75 -0.15 7.37
C LYS A 50 -22.53 -1.61 7.83
N GLY A 51 -21.58 -1.84 8.74
CA GLY A 51 -21.22 -3.19 9.23
C GLY A 51 -20.32 -4.00 8.29
N ILE A 52 -19.83 -3.40 7.21
CA ILE A 52 -18.93 -4.02 6.25
C ILE A 52 -17.52 -3.49 6.48
N GLU A 53 -16.57 -4.39 6.76
CA GLU A 53 -15.17 -4.01 6.87
C GLU A 53 -14.54 -3.80 5.49
N LEU A 54 -14.03 -2.60 5.26
CA LEU A 54 -13.36 -2.17 4.05
C LEU A 54 -11.85 -2.09 4.27
N LYS A 55 -11.08 -2.69 3.37
CA LYS A 55 -9.61 -2.63 3.35
C LYS A 55 -9.16 -2.15 1.98
N THR A 56 -8.11 -1.35 1.93
CA THR A 56 -7.46 -1.00 0.65
C THR A 56 -6.97 -2.26 -0.06
N GLU A 57 -6.97 -2.24 -1.40
CA GLU A 57 -6.72 -3.40 -2.28
C GLU A 57 -7.78 -4.52 -2.19
N GLY A 58 -8.81 -4.39 -1.36
CA GLY A 58 -9.95 -5.29 -1.34
C GLY A 58 -10.76 -5.23 -2.64
N ASP A 59 -11.63 -6.20 -2.85
CA ASP A 59 -12.48 -6.28 -4.04
C ASP A 59 -13.58 -5.22 -3.99
N LEU A 60 -13.49 -4.22 -4.87
CA LEU A 60 -14.42 -3.10 -4.90
C LEU A 60 -15.82 -3.54 -5.32
N THR A 61 -15.92 -4.50 -6.24
CA THR A 61 -17.21 -5.03 -6.71
C THR A 61 -17.95 -5.75 -5.59
N GLU A 62 -17.23 -6.53 -4.79
CA GLU A 62 -17.79 -7.19 -3.61
C GLU A 62 -18.29 -6.16 -2.59
N TYR A 63 -17.47 -5.14 -2.29
CA TYR A 63 -17.83 -4.09 -1.33
C TYR A 63 -19.08 -3.31 -1.77
N THR A 64 -19.11 -2.83 -3.02
CA THR A 64 -20.24 -2.05 -3.54
C THR A 64 -21.52 -2.88 -3.62
N SER A 65 -21.42 -4.17 -3.97
CA SER A 65 -22.57 -5.09 -3.96
C SER A 65 -23.17 -5.25 -2.57
N LYS A 66 -22.36 -5.29 -1.50
CA LYS A 66 -22.81 -5.41 -0.11
C LYS A 66 -23.33 -4.09 0.45
N LEU A 67 -22.72 -2.96 0.06
CA LEU A 67 -23.11 -1.63 0.53
C LEU A 67 -24.41 -1.13 -0.12
N GLY A 68 -24.76 -1.67 -1.29
CA GLY A 68 -25.89 -1.22 -2.11
C GLY A 68 -25.59 0.07 -2.86
N GLU A 69 -26.62 0.65 -3.47
CA GLU A 69 -26.52 1.87 -4.27
C GLU A 69 -25.95 3.03 -3.45
N PRO A 70 -24.93 3.76 -3.98
CA PRO A 70 -24.38 4.92 -3.31
C PRO A 70 -25.38 6.08 -3.35
N SER A 71 -25.70 6.65 -2.18
CA SER A 71 -26.68 7.74 -2.02
C SER A 71 -26.32 9.02 -2.77
N GLY A 72 -25.02 9.32 -2.87
CA GLY A 72 -24.46 10.46 -3.60
C GLY A 72 -24.12 10.15 -5.07
N GLY A 73 -24.41 8.92 -5.54
CA GLY A 73 -24.19 8.52 -6.92
C GLY A 73 -22.81 7.91 -7.20
N TYR A 74 -22.56 7.67 -8.46
CA TYR A 74 -21.37 7.05 -9.02
C TYR A 74 -20.77 7.92 -10.12
N TYR A 75 -19.44 7.95 -10.18
CA TYR A 75 -18.71 8.63 -11.25
C TYR A 75 -17.48 7.80 -11.64
N GLU A 76 -17.15 7.78 -12.93
CA GLU A 76 -15.90 7.20 -13.41
C GLU A 76 -15.21 8.12 -14.41
N ALA A 77 -13.87 8.07 -14.42
CA ALA A 77 -13.04 8.80 -15.35
C ALA A 77 -11.81 7.98 -15.72
N LYS A 78 -11.22 8.28 -16.89
CA LYS A 78 -9.96 7.66 -17.27
C LYS A 78 -8.89 8.01 -16.23
N SER A 79 -8.24 6.99 -15.69
CA SER A 79 -7.17 7.20 -14.71
C SER A 79 -5.95 7.86 -15.34
N CYS A 80 -5.35 8.78 -14.57
CA CYS A 80 -4.04 9.37 -14.90
C CYS A 80 -2.88 8.64 -14.21
N ALA A 81 -3.17 7.84 -13.20
CA ALA A 81 -2.18 7.17 -12.36
C ALA A 81 -2.12 5.65 -12.58
N PHE A 82 -3.23 5.05 -13.02
CA PHE A 82 -3.38 3.61 -13.19
C PHE A 82 -3.87 3.26 -14.60
N GLU A 83 -3.84 1.99 -14.94
CA GLU A 83 -4.52 1.50 -16.13
C GLU A 83 -6.05 1.54 -15.93
N GLY A 84 -6.80 1.79 -17.01
CA GLY A 84 -8.27 1.76 -16.99
C GLY A 84 -8.92 3.01 -16.41
N MET A 85 -9.94 2.81 -15.60
CA MET A 85 -10.82 3.86 -15.06
C MET A 85 -10.66 3.98 -13.55
N ASP A 86 -10.60 5.21 -13.05
CA ASP A 86 -10.85 5.51 -11.64
C ASP A 86 -12.37 5.54 -11.43
N LYS A 87 -12.85 4.89 -10.38
CA LYS A 87 -14.26 4.74 -10.05
C LYS A 87 -14.55 5.36 -8.69
N PHE A 88 -15.53 6.24 -8.61
CA PHE A 88 -15.89 6.94 -7.38
C PHE A 88 -17.32 6.61 -6.99
N TYR A 89 -17.50 6.15 -5.76
CA TYR A 89 -18.79 5.82 -5.15
C TYR A 89 -19.00 6.75 -3.95
N TYR A 90 -20.04 7.58 -4.02
CA TYR A 90 -20.34 8.57 -3.00
C TYR A 90 -21.44 8.05 -2.09
N TYR A 91 -21.05 7.55 -0.94
CA TYR A 91 -21.96 7.23 0.17
C TYR A 91 -22.07 8.46 1.08
N ASP A 92 -23.13 8.61 1.86
CA ASP A 92 -23.46 9.84 2.61
C ASP A 92 -22.23 10.59 3.18
N SER A 93 -21.48 9.91 4.05
CA SER A 93 -20.31 10.51 4.73
C SER A 93 -18.98 9.95 4.27
N VAL A 94 -18.97 9.11 3.21
CA VAL A 94 -17.77 8.37 2.77
C VAL A 94 -17.70 8.31 1.26
N THR A 95 -16.53 8.61 0.71
CA THR A 95 -16.22 8.35 -0.70
C THR A 95 -15.28 7.16 -0.81
N LEU A 96 -15.65 6.18 -1.64
CA LEU A 96 -14.78 5.09 -2.04
C LEU A 96 -14.23 5.37 -3.43
N GLN A 97 -12.90 5.29 -3.59
CA GLN A 97 -12.25 5.35 -4.90
C GLN A 97 -11.71 3.98 -5.26
N GLY A 98 -12.06 3.51 -6.43
CA GLY A 98 -11.54 2.30 -7.04
C GLY A 98 -10.55 2.56 -8.15
N TYR A 99 -9.70 1.57 -8.40
CA TYR A 99 -8.76 1.55 -9.52
C TYR A 99 -8.68 0.14 -10.10
N GLN A 100 -8.17 0.01 -11.32
CA GLN A 100 -7.94 -1.30 -11.92
C GLN A 100 -6.54 -1.82 -11.60
N LYS A 101 -6.47 -3.08 -11.17
CA LYS A 101 -5.24 -3.82 -10.93
C LYS A 101 -5.43 -5.26 -11.43
N ASP A 102 -4.58 -5.68 -12.37
CA ASP A 102 -4.63 -7.02 -12.95
C ASP A 102 -6.02 -7.39 -13.49
N GLY A 103 -6.71 -6.43 -14.13
CA GLY A 103 -8.04 -6.60 -14.71
C GLY A 103 -9.18 -6.63 -13.67
N ASN A 104 -8.92 -6.41 -12.40
CA ASN A 104 -9.92 -6.37 -11.32
C ASN A 104 -10.04 -4.97 -10.73
N ASP A 105 -11.26 -4.61 -10.34
CA ASP A 105 -11.52 -3.36 -9.61
C ASP A 105 -11.16 -3.54 -8.13
N LYS A 106 -10.20 -2.76 -7.66
CA LYS A 106 -9.72 -2.78 -6.28
C LYS A 106 -9.99 -1.45 -5.58
N LEU A 107 -10.23 -1.51 -4.28
CA LEU A 107 -10.39 -0.31 -3.47
C LEU A 107 -9.04 0.40 -3.30
N TYR A 108 -8.93 1.60 -3.88
CA TYR A 108 -7.74 2.45 -3.76
C TYR A 108 -7.76 3.27 -2.49
N SER A 109 -8.87 4.01 -2.26
CA SER A 109 -8.99 4.84 -1.07
C SER A 109 -10.40 4.91 -0.50
N ILE A 110 -10.45 5.24 0.80
CA ILE A 110 -11.66 5.53 1.56
C ILE A 110 -11.46 6.91 2.18
N THR A 111 -12.31 7.88 1.83
CA THR A 111 -12.24 9.24 2.36
C THR A 111 -13.48 9.52 3.20
N LEU A 112 -13.29 9.89 4.46
CA LEU A 112 -14.36 10.35 5.33
C LEU A 112 -14.63 11.83 5.02
N MET A 113 -15.88 12.18 4.80
CA MET A 113 -16.30 13.48 4.27
C MET A 113 -16.85 14.44 5.34
N ASP A 114 -17.29 13.90 6.49
CA ASP A 114 -17.86 14.67 7.59
C ASP A 114 -17.64 13.98 8.95
N ASP A 115 -18.19 14.54 10.02
CA ASP A 115 -18.06 14.06 11.40
C ASP A 115 -19.13 13.03 11.82
N ALA A 116 -20.04 12.66 10.90
CA ALA A 116 -21.08 11.66 11.18
C ALA A 116 -20.51 10.25 11.30
N VAL A 117 -19.34 10.01 10.69
CA VAL A 117 -18.60 8.74 10.76
C VAL A 117 -17.28 8.91 11.53
N LYS A 118 -16.77 7.80 12.02
CA LYS A 118 -15.51 7.76 12.77
C LYS A 118 -14.71 6.52 12.40
N THR A 119 -13.41 6.58 12.62
CA THR A 119 -12.53 5.40 12.50
C THR A 119 -12.89 4.33 13.54
N LYS A 120 -12.38 3.11 13.39
CA LYS A 120 -12.56 2.03 14.38
C LYS A 120 -12.07 2.45 15.77
N GLU A 121 -11.00 3.25 15.83
CA GLU A 121 -10.40 3.78 17.05
C GLU A 121 -11.13 5.01 17.59
N GLY A 122 -12.20 5.45 16.91
CA GLY A 122 -13.12 6.48 17.40
C GLY A 122 -12.73 7.92 17.04
N VAL A 123 -11.78 8.13 16.14
CA VAL A 123 -11.39 9.46 15.63
C VAL A 123 -12.34 9.89 14.49
N ARG A 124 -12.74 11.16 14.49
CA ARG A 124 -13.59 11.78 13.46
C ARG A 124 -13.02 13.11 13.00
N ILE A 125 -13.58 13.66 11.95
CA ILE A 125 -13.32 15.04 11.52
C ILE A 125 -13.73 15.99 12.65
N GLY A 126 -12.92 17.02 12.88
CA GLY A 126 -13.06 17.99 13.99
C GLY A 126 -12.36 17.58 15.30
N ASP A 127 -11.89 16.34 15.42
CA ASP A 127 -11.10 15.94 16.60
C ASP A 127 -9.72 16.60 16.61
N LYS A 128 -9.16 16.79 17.81
CA LYS A 128 -7.82 17.35 18.00
C LYS A 128 -6.72 16.33 17.73
N LYS A 129 -5.52 16.82 17.38
CA LYS A 129 -4.31 16.01 17.20
C LYS A 129 -4.05 15.04 18.36
N ASP A 130 -4.22 15.52 19.60
CA ASP A 130 -4.01 14.69 20.79
C ASP A 130 -4.91 13.45 20.81
N LYS A 131 -6.14 13.56 20.32
CA LYS A 131 -7.04 12.39 20.21
C LYS A 131 -6.56 11.41 19.16
N VAL A 132 -6.05 11.89 18.01
CA VAL A 132 -5.43 11.04 16.98
C VAL A 132 -4.24 10.28 17.58
N VAL A 133 -3.34 10.99 18.25
CA VAL A 133 -2.15 10.39 18.87
C VAL A 133 -2.53 9.40 19.98
N SER A 134 -3.56 9.71 20.77
CA SER A 134 -4.05 8.78 21.80
C SER A 134 -4.62 7.50 21.22
N ALA A 135 -5.26 7.57 20.04
CA ALA A 135 -5.89 6.43 19.37
C ALA A 135 -4.89 5.57 18.58
N TYR A 136 -3.95 6.20 17.89
CA TYR A 136 -3.04 5.54 16.93
C TYR A 136 -1.58 5.47 17.39
N GLY A 137 -1.23 6.17 18.48
CA GLY A 137 0.14 6.26 18.98
C GLY A 137 0.95 7.39 18.32
N SER A 138 2.21 7.49 18.71
CA SER A 138 3.13 8.53 18.23
C SER A 138 4.02 8.09 17.06
N ASP A 139 3.82 6.88 16.55
CA ASP A 139 4.58 6.33 15.43
C ASP A 139 3.96 6.76 14.09
N TYR A 140 4.05 8.04 13.80
CA TYR A 140 3.57 8.65 12.56
C TYR A 140 4.65 9.51 11.92
N THR A 141 4.54 9.72 10.61
CA THR A 141 5.28 10.77 9.88
C THR A 141 4.40 12.00 9.76
N GLU A 142 4.92 13.18 10.14
CA GLU A 142 4.24 14.44 9.91
C GLU A 142 4.82 15.10 8.65
N ALA A 143 3.98 15.30 7.65
CA ALA A 143 4.36 15.90 6.37
C ALA A 143 3.17 16.66 5.78
N ASP A 144 3.44 17.85 5.24
CA ASP A 144 2.44 18.68 4.51
C ASP A 144 1.12 18.89 5.28
N GLY A 145 1.20 19.06 6.60
CA GLY A 145 0.03 19.24 7.46
C GLY A 145 -0.78 17.97 7.68
N GLN A 146 -0.17 16.80 7.48
CA GLN A 146 -0.81 15.50 7.68
C GLN A 146 -0.05 14.66 8.70
N LEU A 147 -0.79 13.87 9.48
CA LEU A 147 -0.25 12.76 10.26
C LEU A 147 -0.44 11.48 9.45
N LEU A 148 0.67 10.85 9.07
CA LEU A 148 0.68 9.67 8.21
C LEU A 148 1.06 8.44 9.02
N TYR A 149 0.13 7.49 9.14
CA TYR A 149 0.33 6.18 9.75
C TYR A 149 0.38 5.12 8.66
N GLU A 150 1.36 4.23 8.68
CA GLU A 150 1.52 3.20 7.68
C GLU A 150 1.49 1.79 8.27
N SER A 151 0.85 0.85 7.57
CA SER A 151 0.83 -0.57 7.92
C SER A 151 0.60 -1.41 6.68
N GLY A 152 1.49 -2.35 6.40
CA GLY A 152 1.44 -3.12 5.16
C GLY A 152 1.47 -2.19 3.94
N ASN A 153 0.52 -2.34 3.05
CA ASN A 153 0.36 -1.49 1.86
C ASN A 153 -0.67 -0.36 2.04
N THR A 154 -1.09 -0.08 3.27
CA THR A 154 -2.07 0.96 3.59
C THR A 154 -1.40 2.14 4.29
N ARG A 155 -1.78 3.34 3.86
CA ARG A 155 -1.53 4.60 4.54
C ARG A 155 -2.85 5.13 5.09
N LEU A 156 -2.87 5.49 6.38
CA LEU A 156 -3.95 6.23 7.02
C LEU A 156 -3.46 7.65 7.27
N SER A 157 -4.10 8.62 6.64
CA SER A 157 -3.75 10.04 6.69
C SER A 157 -4.81 10.83 7.44
N PHE A 158 -4.39 11.63 8.40
CA PHE A 158 -5.21 12.67 9.04
C PHE A 158 -4.71 14.02 8.55
N VAL A 159 -5.51 14.68 7.70
CA VAL A 159 -5.21 16.06 7.26
C VAL A 159 -5.55 17.01 8.40
N MET A 160 -4.56 17.78 8.84
CA MET A 160 -4.69 18.67 10.00
C MET A 160 -4.73 20.14 9.58
N LYS A 161 -5.57 20.92 10.24
CA LYS A 161 -5.57 22.37 10.15
C LYS A 161 -5.97 22.95 11.50
N ASP A 162 -5.20 23.91 12.01
CA ASP A 162 -5.46 24.56 13.30
C ASP A 162 -5.61 23.56 14.46
N ASP A 163 -4.78 22.50 14.43
CA ASP A 163 -4.77 21.39 15.39
C ASP A 163 -6.05 20.52 15.36
N GLU A 164 -6.85 20.60 14.31
CA GLU A 164 -8.06 19.80 14.10
C GLU A 164 -7.98 18.96 12.85
N VAL A 165 -8.55 17.75 12.92
CA VAL A 165 -8.69 16.84 11.78
C VAL A 165 -9.71 17.43 10.77
N GLN A 166 -9.26 17.68 9.54
CA GLN A 166 -10.10 18.17 8.46
C GLN A 166 -10.54 17.07 7.50
N SER A 167 -9.74 16.01 7.38
CA SER A 167 -10.07 14.85 6.54
C SER A 167 -9.35 13.61 7.05
N ILE A 168 -9.95 12.46 6.83
CA ILE A 168 -9.38 11.15 7.17
C ILE A 168 -9.41 10.31 5.90
N ILE A 169 -8.24 9.77 5.52
CA ILE A 169 -8.09 9.04 4.26
C ILE A 169 -7.32 7.75 4.51
N TYR A 170 -7.92 6.62 4.17
CA TYR A 170 -7.23 5.35 4.01
C TYR A 170 -6.88 5.20 2.52
N SER A 171 -5.63 4.93 2.17
CA SER A 171 -5.21 4.76 0.78
C SER A 171 -4.17 3.67 0.63
N VAL A 172 -4.05 3.13 -0.58
CA VAL A 172 -2.88 2.36 -1.00
C VAL A 172 -1.66 3.28 -0.98
N LYS A 173 -0.48 2.74 -0.60
CA LYS A 173 0.81 3.46 -0.56
C LYS A 173 1.41 3.62 -1.94
#